data_9c716ab6885f301d7478855b8612a832
#
_entry.id   9c716ab6885f301d7478855b8612a832
#
_cell.length_a   1.000
_cell.length_b   1.000
_cell.length_c   1.000
_cell.angle_alpha   90.00
_cell.angle_beta   90.00
_cell.angle_gamma   90.00
#
_symmetry.space_group_name_H-M   'P 1'
#
loop_
_entity.id
_entity.type
_entity.pdbx_description
1 polymer ?
#
loop_
_entity_poly.entity_id
_entity_poly.type
_entity_poly.pdbx_seq_one_letter_code
_entity_poly.pdbx_strand_id
1 'polypeptide(L)'
;PQADLHLGYPMTTSPQYVSESGDDRLADIARDRLWMHFTRHSTYEDGGHVPIIVRGEGAYIWDDQGNRYLDGLAGLFTVQAGHGRTELADAAAKQMSELAFFPLWSYAHPAAIELAERLTHYTPGDLNRVFFTTGGGEAVETAWKLAKQYFKLTGKPMKHKVISRNVAYHGTPQGALSITGIPDAKK
;
A
#
# COMPACT_ATOMS: atom_id res chain seq x y z
N PRO A 1 12.55 1.50 41.10
CA PRO A 1 12.16 0.17 40.78
C PRO A 1 11.43 0.17 39.45
N GLN A 2 12.16 -0.19 38.40
CA GLN A 2 11.61 -0.43 37.08
C GLN A 2 10.87 -1.78 37.15
N ALA A 3 9.57 -1.75 36.89
CA ALA A 3 8.80 -2.97 36.72
C ALA A 3 9.05 -3.46 35.28
N ASP A 4 9.78 -4.58 35.14
CA ASP A 4 9.93 -5.32 33.92
C ASP A 4 8.56 -5.88 33.50
N LEU A 5 7.87 -5.14 32.64
CA LEU A 5 6.72 -5.65 31.89
C LEU A 5 7.24 -6.50 30.71
N HIS A 6 7.76 -7.68 31.03
CA HIS A 6 7.87 -8.76 30.05
C HIS A 6 6.46 -9.24 29.74
N LEU A 7 5.80 -8.60 28.78
CA LEU A 7 4.71 -9.21 28.05
C LEU A 7 5.33 -10.31 27.17
N GLY A 8 5.42 -11.51 27.78
CA GLY A 8 5.92 -12.70 27.11
C GLY A 8 4.93 -13.20 26.05
N TYR A 9 4.88 -12.48 24.92
CA TYR A 9 4.44 -13.11 23.69
C TYR A 9 5.63 -13.91 23.18
N PRO A 10 5.54 -15.25 23.08
CA PRO A 10 6.57 -16.00 22.42
C PRO A 10 6.66 -15.45 20.99
N MET A 11 7.86 -15.05 20.59
CA MET A 11 8.18 -14.86 19.15
C MET A 11 8.00 -16.23 18.51
N THR A 12 6.77 -16.55 18.17
CA THR A 12 6.48 -17.75 17.41
C THR A 12 7.17 -17.57 16.06
N THR A 13 8.11 -18.46 15.76
CA THR A 13 8.49 -18.80 14.40
C THR A 13 7.25 -18.67 13.54
N SER A 14 7.34 -17.91 12.42
CA SER A 14 6.24 -17.65 11.50
C SER A 14 5.29 -18.83 11.46
N PRO A 15 3.98 -18.64 11.77
CA PRO A 15 3.06 -19.75 11.70
C PRO A 15 3.25 -20.37 10.31
N GLN A 16 3.60 -21.64 10.26
CA GLN A 16 3.53 -22.37 9.01
C GLN A 16 2.03 -22.54 8.73
N TYR A 17 1.45 -21.56 8.04
CA TYR A 17 0.11 -21.68 7.46
C TYR A 17 0.17 -22.66 6.27
N VAL A 18 0.59 -23.87 6.54
CA VAL A 18 0.31 -24.98 5.64
C VAL A 18 -0.98 -25.58 6.19
N SER A 19 -2.10 -25.38 5.50
CA SER A 19 -3.31 -26.12 5.83
C SER A 19 -2.94 -27.60 5.72
N GLU A 20 -3.10 -28.36 6.80
CA GLU A 20 -3.24 -29.81 6.65
C GLU A 20 -4.39 -29.98 5.66
N SER A 21 -4.16 -30.72 4.59
CA SER A 21 -5.06 -30.89 3.44
C SER A 21 -6.52 -31.05 3.89
N GLY A 22 -7.34 -30.01 3.67
CA GLY A 22 -8.77 -30.02 3.93
C GLY A 22 -9.32 -28.94 4.88
N ASP A 23 -8.52 -28.05 5.43
CA ASP A 23 -9.05 -26.94 6.24
C ASP A 23 -9.33 -25.71 5.35
N ASP A 24 -10.52 -25.64 4.77
CA ASP A 24 -11.01 -24.51 4.02
C ASP A 24 -11.44 -23.33 4.91
N ARG A 25 -11.19 -23.38 6.22
CA ARG A 25 -11.65 -22.40 7.20
C ARG A 25 -11.24 -20.95 6.84
N LEU A 26 -10.01 -20.74 6.37
CA LEU A 26 -9.56 -19.39 5.98
C LEU A 26 -10.28 -18.92 4.72
N ALA A 27 -10.50 -19.81 3.74
CA ALA A 27 -11.24 -19.51 2.52
C ALA A 27 -12.71 -19.18 2.83
N ASP A 28 -13.34 -19.91 3.76
CA ASP A 28 -14.70 -19.63 4.24
C ASP A 28 -14.77 -18.26 4.95
N ILE A 29 -13.85 -17.97 5.85
CA ILE A 29 -13.79 -16.67 6.54
C ILE A 29 -13.55 -15.55 5.53
N ALA A 30 -12.66 -15.73 4.55
CA ALA A 30 -12.39 -14.74 3.52
C ALA A 30 -13.65 -14.44 2.70
N ARG A 31 -14.37 -15.47 2.28
CA ARG A 31 -15.63 -15.35 1.55
C ARG A 31 -16.70 -14.62 2.36
N ASP A 32 -16.85 -14.95 3.64
CA ASP A 32 -17.94 -14.47 4.47
C ASP A 32 -17.67 -13.12 5.14
N ARG A 33 -16.41 -12.76 5.35
CA ARG A 33 -16.02 -11.64 6.22
C ARG A 33 -15.11 -10.61 5.55
N LEU A 34 -14.38 -10.98 4.49
CA LEU A 34 -13.43 -10.09 3.83
C LEU A 34 -14.05 -9.48 2.59
N TRP A 35 -14.20 -8.18 2.54
CA TRP A 35 -14.54 -7.49 1.31
C TRP A 35 -13.29 -7.30 0.46
N MET A 36 -13.05 -8.24 -0.46
CA MET A 36 -11.90 -8.21 -1.35
C MET A 36 -12.03 -7.08 -2.37
N HIS A 37 -10.95 -6.29 -2.51
CA HIS A 37 -10.92 -5.15 -3.42
C HIS A 37 -11.00 -5.60 -4.88
N PHE A 38 -11.74 -4.87 -5.72
CA PHE A 38 -11.91 -5.13 -7.17
C PHE A 38 -12.38 -6.54 -7.51
N THR A 39 -13.02 -7.23 -6.60
CA THR A 39 -13.43 -8.62 -6.74
C THR A 39 -14.94 -8.74 -6.81
N ARG A 40 -15.45 -9.50 -7.78
CA ARG A 40 -16.85 -9.92 -7.79
C ARG A 40 -17.03 -11.08 -6.81
N HIS A 41 -17.59 -10.81 -5.65
CA HIS A 41 -17.76 -11.81 -4.59
C HIS A 41 -18.62 -13.00 -5.04
N SER A 42 -19.61 -12.78 -5.92
CA SER A 42 -20.41 -13.85 -6.51
C SER A 42 -19.60 -14.97 -7.21
N THR A 43 -18.34 -14.68 -7.58
CA THR A 43 -17.43 -15.72 -8.12
C THR A 43 -17.16 -16.83 -7.10
N TYR A 44 -17.33 -16.56 -5.81
CA TYR A 44 -17.03 -17.47 -4.71
C TYR A 44 -18.28 -17.95 -3.94
N GLU A 45 -19.51 -17.49 -4.32
CA GLU A 45 -20.76 -17.81 -3.62
C GLU A 45 -21.09 -19.31 -3.65
N ASP A 46 -20.79 -20.01 -4.73
CA ASP A 46 -21.07 -21.44 -4.90
C ASP A 46 -19.98 -22.37 -4.30
N GLY A 47 -19.26 -21.93 -3.27
CA GLY A 47 -18.20 -22.70 -2.64
C GLY A 47 -16.88 -22.66 -3.40
N GLY A 48 -16.69 -21.70 -4.28
CA GLY A 48 -15.42 -21.44 -4.97
C GLY A 48 -14.30 -21.17 -3.96
N HIS A 49 -13.16 -21.80 -4.14
CA HIS A 49 -11.98 -21.58 -3.29
C HIS A 49 -11.41 -20.18 -3.50
N VAL A 50 -11.26 -19.42 -2.41
CA VAL A 50 -10.54 -18.13 -2.39
C VAL A 50 -9.06 -18.42 -2.25
N PRO A 51 -8.20 -18.11 -3.24
CA PRO A 51 -6.77 -18.35 -3.10
C PRO A 51 -6.19 -17.57 -1.92
N ILE A 52 -5.55 -18.25 -0.98
CA ILE A 52 -4.94 -17.66 0.21
C ILE A 52 -3.43 -17.62 0.01
N ILE A 53 -2.84 -16.47 -0.20
CA ILE A 53 -1.40 -16.33 -0.34
C ILE A 53 -0.76 -16.30 1.05
N VAL A 54 0.13 -17.25 1.31
CA VAL A 54 0.70 -17.49 2.65
C VAL A 54 2.21 -17.17 2.73
N ARG A 55 2.91 -17.11 1.59
CA ARG A 55 4.36 -16.87 1.56
C ARG A 55 4.79 -16.15 0.30
N GLY A 56 5.85 -15.36 0.41
CA GLY A 56 6.54 -14.76 -0.72
C GLY A 56 8.06 -14.81 -0.55
N GLU A 57 8.79 -15.02 -1.66
CA GLU A 57 10.24 -15.04 -1.69
C GLU A 57 10.74 -14.59 -3.08
N GLY A 58 11.56 -13.54 -3.12
CA GLY A 58 12.01 -12.93 -4.38
C GLY A 58 10.81 -12.51 -5.24
N ALA A 59 10.71 -13.04 -6.44
CA ALA A 59 9.61 -12.78 -7.38
C ALA A 59 8.47 -13.83 -7.31
N TYR A 60 8.44 -14.69 -6.32
CA TYR A 60 7.47 -15.76 -6.22
C TYR A 60 6.62 -15.66 -4.97
N ILE A 61 5.37 -16.14 -5.10
CA ILE A 61 4.42 -16.29 -3.99
C ILE A 61 3.87 -17.72 -3.98
N TRP A 62 3.37 -18.14 -2.84
CA TRP A 62 2.75 -19.45 -2.65
C TRP A 62 1.40 -19.29 -1.98
N ASP A 63 0.43 -20.10 -2.43
CA ASP A 63 -0.84 -20.22 -1.77
C ASP A 63 -0.82 -21.26 -0.62
N ASP A 64 -1.93 -21.38 0.07
CA ASP A 64 -2.16 -22.32 1.17
C ASP A 64 -2.20 -23.79 0.71
N GLN A 65 -2.34 -24.03 -0.60
CA GLN A 65 -2.27 -25.36 -1.21
C GLN A 65 -0.85 -25.74 -1.65
N GLY A 66 0.12 -24.83 -1.47
CA GLY A 66 1.52 -25.03 -1.85
C GLY A 66 1.83 -24.75 -3.32
N ASN A 67 0.87 -24.24 -4.09
CA ASN A 67 1.12 -23.82 -5.47
C ASN A 67 2.00 -22.57 -5.51
N ARG A 68 2.99 -22.57 -6.39
CA ARG A 68 3.90 -21.45 -6.60
C ARG A 68 3.50 -20.63 -7.83
N TYR A 69 3.47 -19.33 -7.67
CA TYR A 69 3.16 -18.38 -8.73
C TYR A 69 4.29 -17.36 -8.89
N LEU A 70 4.52 -16.90 -10.13
CA LEU A 70 5.33 -15.74 -10.41
C LEU A 70 4.49 -14.49 -10.13
N ASP A 71 4.92 -13.67 -9.17
CA ASP A 71 4.27 -12.39 -8.85
C ASP A 71 4.69 -11.30 -9.87
N GLY A 72 4.13 -11.38 -11.07
CA GLY A 72 4.42 -10.42 -12.14
C GLY A 72 3.90 -9.01 -11.90
N LEU A 73 3.08 -8.81 -10.88
CA LEU A 73 2.57 -7.50 -10.49
C LEU A 73 3.28 -6.92 -9.25
N ALA A 74 4.26 -7.62 -8.69
CA ALA A 74 4.99 -7.19 -7.50
C ALA A 74 4.05 -6.77 -6.35
N GLY A 75 3.08 -7.64 -5.99
CA GLY A 75 2.08 -7.33 -4.97
C GLY A 75 1.23 -6.10 -5.28
N LEU A 76 0.85 -5.92 -6.54
CA LEU A 76 0.16 -4.73 -7.07
C LEU A 76 1.01 -3.45 -6.94
N PHE A 77 2.21 -3.49 -7.54
CA PHE A 77 3.17 -2.38 -7.64
C PHE A 77 3.77 -1.90 -6.32
N THR A 78 3.79 -2.76 -5.29
CA THR A 78 4.29 -2.39 -3.96
C THR A 78 5.56 -3.12 -3.54
N VAL A 79 5.83 -4.30 -4.09
CA VAL A 79 6.94 -5.18 -3.68
C VAL A 79 8.02 -5.25 -4.76
N GLN A 80 8.43 -4.10 -5.34
CA GLN A 80 9.42 -4.04 -6.40
C GLN A 80 10.81 -4.58 -6.00
N ALA A 81 11.14 -4.53 -4.72
CA ALA A 81 12.40 -5.08 -4.20
C ALA A 81 12.37 -6.62 -4.01
N GLY A 82 11.22 -7.25 -4.24
CA GLY A 82 10.99 -8.67 -3.98
C GLY A 82 10.50 -8.97 -2.58
N HIS A 83 9.88 -10.13 -2.44
CA HIS A 83 9.40 -10.66 -1.16
C HIS A 83 10.56 -11.20 -0.30
N GLY A 84 10.35 -11.29 1.02
CA GLY A 84 11.30 -11.93 1.94
C GLY A 84 12.58 -11.11 2.22
N ARG A 85 12.56 -9.81 1.98
CA ARG A 85 13.70 -8.90 2.24
C ARG A 85 13.81 -8.60 3.74
N THR A 86 14.57 -9.44 4.44
CA THR A 86 14.72 -9.36 5.90
C THR A 86 15.37 -8.05 6.34
N GLU A 87 16.30 -7.49 5.56
CA GLU A 87 16.93 -6.21 5.87
C GLU A 87 15.95 -5.04 5.91
N LEU A 88 14.86 -5.10 5.14
CA LEU A 88 13.79 -4.10 5.20
C LEU A 88 12.92 -4.30 6.46
N ALA A 89 12.63 -5.54 6.79
CA ALA A 89 11.89 -5.87 8.02
C ALA A 89 12.67 -5.46 9.27
N ASP A 90 13.97 -5.73 9.32
CA ASP A 90 14.85 -5.36 10.43
C ASP A 90 14.96 -3.83 10.58
N ALA A 91 15.09 -3.09 9.47
CA ALA A 91 15.11 -1.64 9.49
C ALA A 91 13.77 -1.07 10.01
N ALA A 92 12.63 -1.64 9.59
CA ALA A 92 11.32 -1.24 10.06
C ALA A 92 11.14 -1.55 11.56
N ALA A 93 11.52 -2.75 12.01
CA ALA A 93 11.44 -3.16 13.42
C ALA A 93 12.29 -2.24 14.32
N LYS A 94 13.52 -1.92 13.91
CA LYS A 94 14.38 -0.99 14.61
C LYS A 94 13.74 0.39 14.73
N GLN A 95 13.28 0.97 13.62
CA GLN A 95 12.64 2.28 13.62
C GLN A 95 11.38 2.31 14.49
N MET A 96 10.54 1.28 14.42
CA MET A 96 9.32 1.17 15.23
C MET A 96 9.61 1.05 16.73
N SER A 97 10.74 0.44 17.11
CA SER A 97 11.16 0.34 18.50
C SER A 97 11.66 1.68 19.07
N GLU A 98 12.22 2.55 18.23
CA GLU A 98 12.70 3.89 18.63
C GLU A 98 11.58 4.93 18.56
N LEU A 99 10.88 4.97 17.42
CA LEU A 99 9.76 5.90 17.16
C LEU A 99 8.83 5.27 16.13
N ALA A 100 7.74 4.67 16.60
CA ALA A 100 6.77 3.98 15.77
C ALA A 100 6.03 4.94 14.82
N PHE A 101 5.64 6.10 15.33
CA PHE A 101 4.95 7.13 14.56
C PHE A 101 5.08 8.50 15.24
N PHE A 102 5.25 9.54 14.42
CA PHE A 102 4.99 10.92 14.81
C PHE A 102 4.52 11.73 13.59
N PRO A 103 3.51 12.59 13.71
CA PRO A 103 2.99 13.34 12.58
C PRO A 103 3.99 14.38 12.07
N LEU A 104 3.95 14.63 10.76
CA LEU A 104 4.70 15.72 10.13
C LEU A 104 3.94 17.07 10.18
N TRP A 105 2.97 17.18 11.06
CA TRP A 105 2.21 18.42 11.28
C TRP A 105 2.94 19.30 12.27
N SER A 106 3.63 20.31 11.77
CA SER A 106 4.50 21.22 12.53
C SER A 106 5.70 20.57 13.21
N TYR A 107 5.97 19.30 12.93
CA TYR A 107 7.09 18.53 13.43
C TYR A 107 7.80 17.80 12.29
N ALA A 108 8.97 17.30 12.56
CA ALA A 108 9.72 16.44 11.65
C ALA A 108 10.49 15.38 12.45
N HIS A 109 10.91 14.30 11.77
CA HIS A 109 11.77 13.26 12.35
C HIS A 109 12.81 12.81 11.33
N PRO A 110 13.96 12.25 11.79
CA PRO A 110 15.11 11.98 10.92
C PRO A 110 14.77 11.17 9.68
N ALA A 111 14.06 10.04 9.82
CA ALA A 111 13.75 9.16 8.70
C ALA A 111 12.97 9.87 7.56
N ALA A 112 12.02 10.74 7.89
CA ALA A 112 11.28 11.51 6.88
C ALA A 112 12.16 12.58 6.22
N ILE A 113 13.02 13.27 7.00
CA ILE A 113 13.93 14.30 6.49
C ILE A 113 14.93 13.69 5.51
N GLU A 114 15.59 12.60 5.90
CA GLU A 114 16.60 11.92 5.08
C GLU A 114 15.98 11.35 3.80
N LEU A 115 14.76 10.76 3.88
CA LEU A 115 14.08 10.27 2.70
C LEU A 115 13.69 11.43 1.75
N ALA A 116 13.19 12.54 2.29
CA ALA A 116 12.87 13.72 1.49
C ALA A 116 14.11 14.25 0.76
N GLU A 117 15.25 14.37 1.45
CA GLU A 117 16.51 14.78 0.85
C GLU A 117 16.92 13.86 -0.29
N ARG A 118 16.92 12.53 -0.05
CA ARG A 118 17.30 11.55 -1.09
C ARG A 118 16.38 11.63 -2.32
N LEU A 119 15.08 11.80 -2.13
CA LEU A 119 14.12 11.89 -3.22
C LEU A 119 14.38 13.10 -4.12
N THR A 120 14.82 14.22 -3.56
CA THR A 120 15.11 15.42 -4.37
C THR A 120 16.25 15.23 -5.37
N HIS A 121 17.16 14.28 -5.14
CA HIS A 121 18.21 13.94 -6.11
C HIS A 121 17.69 13.19 -7.37
N TYR A 122 16.48 12.63 -7.30
CA TYR A 122 15.88 11.86 -8.40
C TYR A 122 14.77 12.64 -9.11
N THR A 123 14.31 13.75 -8.54
CA THR A 123 13.27 14.58 -9.14
C THR A 123 13.84 15.52 -10.19
N PRO A 124 13.10 15.82 -11.28
CA PRO A 124 13.58 16.71 -12.33
C PRO A 124 13.49 18.19 -11.91
N GLY A 125 14.38 19.00 -12.46
CA GLY A 125 14.37 20.45 -12.31
C GLY A 125 14.57 20.91 -10.88
N ASP A 126 13.70 21.79 -10.40
CA ASP A 126 13.74 22.39 -9.07
C ASP A 126 12.70 21.81 -8.10
N LEU A 127 12.19 20.62 -8.36
CA LEU A 127 11.28 19.89 -7.47
C LEU A 127 12.03 19.43 -6.22
N ASN A 128 12.09 20.26 -5.20
CA ASN A 128 12.91 20.08 -4.00
C ASN A 128 12.09 20.00 -2.70
N ARG A 129 10.79 19.73 -2.80
CA ARG A 129 9.88 19.57 -1.67
C ARG A 129 9.11 18.27 -1.80
N VAL A 130 9.05 17.50 -0.72
CA VAL A 130 8.35 16.23 -0.66
C VAL A 130 7.21 16.31 0.34
N PHE A 131 6.03 15.87 -0.09
CA PHE A 131 4.86 15.73 0.77
C PHE A 131 4.48 14.24 0.80
N PHE A 132 4.62 13.62 1.96
CA PHE A 132 4.30 12.21 2.13
C PHE A 132 2.81 12.00 2.35
N THR A 133 2.28 10.95 1.74
CA THR A 133 0.89 10.50 1.85
C THR A 133 0.83 9.00 2.12
N THR A 134 -0.33 8.48 2.48
CA THR A 134 -0.54 7.07 2.80
C THR A 134 -0.71 6.19 1.57
N GLY A 135 -0.95 6.78 0.40
CA GLY A 135 -1.13 6.03 -0.83
C GLY A 135 -1.14 6.92 -2.08
N GLY A 136 -1.08 6.27 -3.26
CA GLY A 136 -1.03 6.97 -4.55
C GLY A 136 -2.28 7.80 -4.85
N GLY A 137 -3.46 7.34 -4.43
CA GLY A 137 -4.70 8.09 -4.60
C GLY A 137 -4.69 9.41 -3.82
N GLU A 138 -4.25 9.39 -2.57
CA GLU A 138 -4.10 10.59 -1.74
C GLU A 138 -3.01 11.52 -2.27
N ALA A 139 -1.92 10.95 -2.84
CA ALA A 139 -0.88 11.75 -3.48
C ALA A 139 -1.44 12.51 -4.69
N VAL A 140 -2.22 11.85 -5.56
CA VAL A 140 -2.87 12.48 -6.71
C VAL A 140 -3.86 13.56 -6.26
N GLU A 141 -4.70 13.30 -5.26
CA GLU A 141 -5.63 14.32 -4.75
C GLU A 141 -4.91 15.51 -4.13
N THR A 142 -3.84 15.27 -3.40
CA THR A 142 -3.03 16.34 -2.80
C THR A 142 -2.38 17.20 -3.89
N ALA A 143 -1.78 16.58 -4.91
CA ALA A 143 -1.21 17.30 -6.04
C ALA A 143 -2.26 18.13 -6.78
N TRP A 144 -3.45 17.59 -7.01
CA TRP A 144 -4.55 18.30 -7.65
C TRP A 144 -5.04 19.48 -6.80
N LYS A 145 -5.24 19.30 -5.50
CA LYS A 145 -5.60 20.38 -4.57
C LYS A 145 -4.54 21.47 -4.56
N LEU A 146 -3.26 21.09 -4.51
CA LEU A 146 -2.15 22.03 -4.53
C LEU A 146 -2.14 22.86 -5.83
N ALA A 147 -2.30 22.21 -6.98
CA ALA A 147 -2.36 22.89 -8.27
C ALA A 147 -3.53 23.90 -8.33
N LYS A 148 -4.72 23.53 -7.85
CA LYS A 148 -5.89 24.43 -7.77
C LYS A 148 -5.61 25.64 -6.86
N GLN A 149 -5.01 25.40 -5.71
CA GLN A 149 -4.66 26.45 -4.76
C GLN A 149 -3.62 27.42 -5.36
N TYR A 150 -2.59 26.88 -5.99
CA TYR A 150 -1.57 27.64 -6.69
C TYR A 150 -2.18 28.56 -7.77
N PHE A 151 -3.01 28.01 -8.65
CA PHE A 151 -3.64 28.80 -9.71
C PHE A 151 -4.62 29.85 -9.16
N LYS A 152 -5.33 29.54 -8.09
CA LYS A 152 -6.19 30.53 -7.42
C LYS A 152 -5.37 31.72 -6.89
N LEU A 153 -4.26 31.44 -6.20
CA LEU A 153 -3.39 32.47 -5.61
C LEU A 153 -2.63 33.27 -6.65
N THR A 154 -2.36 32.70 -7.83
CA THR A 154 -1.68 33.38 -8.94
C THR A 154 -2.64 34.04 -9.95
N GLY A 155 -3.89 34.27 -9.55
CA GLY A 155 -4.88 35.01 -10.36
C GLY A 155 -5.50 34.21 -11.50
N LYS A 156 -5.42 32.89 -11.47
CA LYS A 156 -5.97 31.99 -12.50
C LYS A 156 -6.99 31.00 -11.93
N PRO A 157 -8.04 31.45 -11.21
CA PRO A 157 -8.95 30.56 -10.46
C PRO A 157 -9.74 29.60 -11.34
N MET A 158 -9.87 29.90 -12.64
CA MET A 158 -10.57 29.03 -13.60
C MET A 158 -9.74 27.84 -14.05
N LYS A 159 -8.45 27.75 -13.71
CA LYS A 159 -7.59 26.59 -13.96
C LYS A 159 -7.80 25.52 -12.89
N HIS A 160 -8.93 24.86 -12.91
CA HIS A 160 -9.30 23.82 -11.94
C HIS A 160 -9.58 22.45 -12.57
N LYS A 161 -9.66 22.38 -13.91
CA LYS A 161 -9.90 21.13 -14.62
C LYS A 161 -8.61 20.32 -14.76
N VAL A 162 -8.75 19.01 -14.69
CA VAL A 162 -7.67 18.04 -14.91
C VAL A 162 -7.92 17.30 -16.21
N ILE A 163 -6.88 17.18 -17.02
CA ILE A 163 -6.90 16.35 -18.22
C ILE A 163 -6.17 15.05 -17.89
N SER A 164 -6.83 13.93 -18.05
CA SER A 164 -6.23 12.59 -17.88
C SER A 164 -6.27 11.83 -19.21
N ARG A 165 -5.36 10.88 -19.36
CA ARG A 165 -5.36 9.99 -20.53
C ARG A 165 -6.38 8.87 -20.37
N ASN A 166 -6.89 8.36 -21.49
CA ASN A 166 -7.68 7.13 -21.48
C ASN A 166 -6.89 5.97 -20.86
N VAL A 167 -7.57 5.08 -20.17
CA VAL A 167 -7.02 3.89 -19.50
C VAL A 167 -6.06 4.21 -18.33
N ALA A 168 -5.78 5.49 -18.06
CA ALA A 168 -4.92 5.86 -16.94
C ALA A 168 -5.65 5.69 -15.60
N TYR A 169 -5.03 4.98 -14.66
CA TYR A 169 -5.50 4.84 -13.29
C TYR A 169 -4.83 5.88 -12.38
N HIS A 170 -5.62 6.57 -11.58
CA HIS A 170 -5.15 7.63 -10.69
C HIS A 170 -5.50 7.40 -9.21
N GLY A 171 -6.26 6.37 -8.90
CA GLY A 171 -6.66 6.03 -7.53
C GLY A 171 -8.17 5.83 -7.37
N THR A 172 -8.57 5.38 -6.20
CA THR A 172 -9.96 5.13 -5.80
C THR A 172 -10.57 6.20 -4.89
N PRO A 173 -9.82 7.06 -4.15
CA PRO A 173 -10.41 8.23 -3.51
C PRO A 173 -11.19 9.06 -4.52
N GLN A 174 -12.26 9.72 -4.08
CA GLN A 174 -13.26 10.32 -4.97
C GLN A 174 -12.67 11.25 -6.03
N GLY A 175 -11.74 12.11 -5.66
CA GLY A 175 -11.09 13.02 -6.61
C GLY A 175 -10.22 12.27 -7.61
N ALA A 176 -9.37 11.36 -7.14
CA ALA A 176 -8.53 10.53 -8.00
C ALA A 176 -9.35 9.62 -8.92
N LEU A 177 -10.44 9.04 -8.42
CA LEU A 177 -11.37 8.25 -9.23
C LEU A 177 -12.04 9.09 -10.31
N SER A 178 -12.43 10.33 -10.01
CA SER A 178 -13.09 11.23 -10.97
C SER A 178 -12.25 11.52 -12.20
N ILE A 179 -10.91 11.52 -12.04
CA ILE A 179 -9.95 11.74 -13.13
C ILE A 179 -9.33 10.44 -13.68
N THR A 180 -9.66 9.29 -13.10
CA THR A 180 -9.27 7.98 -13.64
C THR A 180 -9.88 7.79 -15.03
N GLY A 181 -9.06 7.40 -16.01
CA GLY A 181 -9.46 7.23 -17.41
C GLY A 181 -10.06 5.85 -17.75
N ILE A 182 -10.41 5.06 -16.73
CA ILE A 182 -11.01 3.71 -16.87
C ILE A 182 -12.52 3.81 -16.63
N PRO A 183 -13.37 3.72 -17.67
CA PRO A 183 -14.83 3.92 -17.53
C PRO A 183 -15.46 2.95 -16.54
N ASP A 184 -15.04 1.69 -16.53
CA ASP A 184 -15.62 0.65 -15.67
C ASP A 184 -15.31 0.85 -14.17
N ALA A 185 -14.21 1.55 -13.85
CA ALA A 185 -13.88 1.90 -12.48
C ALA A 185 -14.77 3.01 -11.89
N LYS A 186 -15.60 3.67 -12.73
CA LYS A 186 -16.45 4.80 -12.34
C LYS A 186 -17.94 4.45 -12.29
N LYS A 187 -18.30 3.22 -12.60
CA LYS A 187 -19.67 2.70 -12.52
C LYS A 187 -19.96 2.22 -11.12
#